data_7502500612d737ce0289652fa8b03017
#
_entry.id   7502500612d737ce0289652fa8b03017
#
_cell.length_a   1.000
_cell.length_b   1.000
_cell.length_c   1.000
_cell.angle_alpha   90.00
_cell.angle_beta   90.00
_cell.angle_gamma   90.00
#
_symmetry.space_group_name_H-M   'P 1'
#
loop_
_entity.id
_entity.type
_entity.pdbx_description
1 polymer ?
#
loop_
_entity_poly.entity_id
_entity_poly.type
_entity_poly.pdbx_seq_one_letter_code
_entity_poly.pdbx_strand_id
1 'polypeptide(L)'
;MSRLLGGALIGTLCLLLVPAPAHAQRGGAAGGRGAAAPAGRGAAAIDLTGYWVSVISEDWKYRMVTPKPGVFASIPLNGQGQKLGQSWDPAKDEAAGEQCKAYTAANVMRLPGRLHITWENDTTLKIETDAGTQTRRFHFGQVPPPAEPSWQGHSVAQWEYAPAARGAVRTGNLKVVTTNLKAGYVRRNGAPHSDRAVVTEYYDLNTLANGDQWFTVTTKVEDPLYFSRAYITTTDFKKLPNNAGWNPTPCSAR
;
A
#
# COMPACT_ATOMS: atom_id res chain seq x y z
N MET A 1 23.40 -12.03 -81.33
CA MET A 1 22.49 -12.13 -82.50
C MET A 1 21.12 -11.66 -82.09
N SER A 2 20.61 -10.64 -82.82
CA SER A 2 19.20 -10.19 -82.93
C SER A 2 18.54 -9.56 -81.74
N ARG A 3 18.38 -8.23 -81.62
CA ARG A 3 17.42 -7.31 -82.32
C ARG A 3 15.98 -7.74 -82.03
N LEU A 4 15.01 -6.92 -81.60
CA LEU A 4 14.52 -5.60 -82.05
C LEU A 4 13.37 -5.15 -81.15
N LEU A 5 13.22 -3.85 -80.95
CA LEU A 5 12.09 -2.94 -81.19
C LEU A 5 10.83 -3.24 -80.33
N GLY A 6 10.25 -2.36 -79.57
CA GLY A 6 9.89 -0.96 -79.90
C GLY A 6 8.43 -0.79 -79.74
N GLY A 7 7.93 0.15 -78.99
CA GLY A 7 6.48 0.39 -78.84
C GLY A 7 6.13 1.37 -77.75
N ALA A 8 6.26 2.68 -78.06
CA ALA A 8 5.70 3.71 -77.21
C ALA A 8 4.20 3.83 -77.40
N LEU A 9 3.44 3.76 -76.35
CA LEU A 9 2.01 4.11 -76.32
C LEU A 9 1.83 5.26 -75.32
N ILE A 10 1.55 6.41 -75.90
CA ILE A 10 1.16 7.64 -75.22
C ILE A 10 -0.29 7.44 -74.76
N GLY A 11 -0.50 7.23 -73.50
CA GLY A 11 -1.84 7.19 -72.88
C GLY A 11 -2.13 8.57 -72.24
N THR A 12 -3.06 9.28 -72.81
CA THR A 12 -3.59 10.57 -72.35
C THR A 12 -4.35 10.34 -71.02
N LEU A 13 -3.81 10.87 -69.92
CA LEU A 13 -4.44 10.81 -68.60
C LEU A 13 -5.39 12.00 -68.43
N CYS A 14 -6.69 11.74 -68.57
CA CYS A 14 -7.75 12.67 -68.20
C CYS A 14 -7.84 12.77 -66.69
N LEU A 15 -7.41 13.90 -66.12
CA LEU A 15 -7.61 14.26 -64.74
C LEU A 15 -9.08 14.64 -64.53
N LEU A 16 -9.83 13.75 -63.94
CA LEU A 16 -11.18 14.04 -63.39
C LEU A 16 -10.97 14.68 -61.98
N LEU A 17 -11.17 15.99 -61.90
CA LEU A 17 -11.28 16.73 -60.63
C LEU A 17 -12.61 16.35 -59.99
N VAL A 18 -12.54 15.52 -58.94
CA VAL A 18 -13.68 15.26 -58.04
C VAL A 18 -13.63 16.29 -56.90
N PRO A 19 -14.67 17.12 -56.71
CA PRO A 19 -14.69 18.00 -55.55
C PRO A 19 -14.84 17.23 -54.27
N ALA A 20 -13.88 17.31 -53.37
CA ALA A 20 -13.95 16.74 -52.04
C ALA A 20 -15.02 17.49 -51.21
N PRO A 21 -15.90 16.80 -50.49
CA PRO A 21 -16.82 17.48 -49.56
C PRO A 21 -16.03 18.10 -48.40
N ALA A 22 -16.21 19.39 -48.22
CA ALA A 22 -15.72 20.11 -47.04
C ALA A 22 -16.39 19.56 -45.80
N HIS A 23 -15.66 18.73 -45.03
CA HIS A 23 -16.09 18.38 -43.71
C HIS A 23 -15.93 19.59 -42.80
N ALA A 24 -17.04 20.21 -42.45
CA ALA A 24 -17.10 21.21 -41.40
C ALA A 24 -16.51 20.59 -40.13
N GLN A 25 -15.33 21.00 -39.72
CA GLN A 25 -14.81 20.74 -38.38
C GLN A 25 -15.78 21.41 -37.38
N ARG A 26 -16.67 20.63 -36.81
CA ARG A 26 -17.34 21.03 -35.58
C ARG A 26 -16.23 21.27 -34.54
N GLY A 27 -16.01 22.51 -34.18
CA GLY A 27 -15.17 22.90 -33.07
C GLY A 27 -15.55 22.05 -31.87
N GLY A 28 -14.70 21.08 -31.52
CA GLY A 28 -14.82 20.38 -30.27
C GLY A 28 -14.74 21.41 -29.15
N ALA A 29 -15.86 21.61 -28.46
CA ALA A 29 -15.85 22.32 -27.20
C ALA A 29 -14.71 21.71 -26.38
N ALA A 30 -13.75 22.53 -25.97
CA ALA A 30 -12.73 22.14 -25.02
C ALA A 30 -13.47 21.59 -23.81
N GLY A 31 -13.52 20.26 -23.69
CA GLY A 31 -14.08 19.59 -22.53
C GLY A 31 -13.35 20.16 -21.33
N GLY A 32 -14.04 20.92 -20.52
CA GLY A 32 -13.51 21.40 -19.26
C GLY A 32 -12.90 20.18 -18.58
N ARG A 33 -11.63 20.27 -18.18
CA ARG A 33 -11.02 19.30 -17.30
C ARG A 33 -11.94 19.21 -16.11
N GLY A 34 -12.75 18.15 -16.06
CA GLY A 34 -13.59 17.85 -14.92
C GLY A 34 -12.69 17.96 -13.69
N ALA A 35 -13.11 18.76 -12.71
CA ALA A 35 -12.39 18.84 -11.46
C ALA A 35 -12.10 17.41 -11.01
N ALA A 36 -10.84 17.11 -10.76
CA ALA A 36 -10.45 15.78 -10.26
C ALA A 36 -11.33 15.48 -9.05
N ALA A 37 -11.95 14.30 -9.03
CA ALA A 37 -12.78 13.90 -7.91
C ALA A 37 -11.99 14.12 -6.61
N PRO A 38 -12.63 14.67 -5.55
CA PRO A 38 -11.95 14.95 -4.30
C PRO A 38 -11.25 13.66 -3.83
N ALA A 39 -9.94 13.75 -3.64
CA ALA A 39 -9.14 12.68 -3.04
C ALA A 39 -9.13 12.87 -1.51
N GLY A 40 -8.80 11.81 -0.77
CA GLY A 40 -8.63 11.89 0.66
C GLY A 40 -9.95 11.96 1.44
N ARG A 41 -10.01 12.86 2.43
CA ARG A 41 -11.10 12.93 3.42
C ARG A 41 -12.48 13.13 2.79
N GLY A 42 -12.58 14.06 1.83
CA GLY A 42 -13.86 14.37 1.18
C GLY A 42 -14.43 13.24 0.31
N ALA A 43 -13.63 12.23 -0.01
CA ALA A 43 -14.01 11.07 -0.79
C ALA A 43 -13.98 9.77 0.03
N ALA A 44 -13.88 9.85 1.36
CA ALA A 44 -13.71 8.67 2.20
C ALA A 44 -14.88 7.68 2.03
N ALA A 45 -14.55 6.44 1.68
CA ALA A 45 -15.51 5.34 1.58
C ALA A 45 -15.85 4.76 2.96
N ILE A 46 -14.91 4.88 3.92
CA ILE A 46 -15.02 4.41 5.30
C ILE A 46 -14.38 5.44 6.25
N ASP A 47 -14.82 5.49 7.48
CA ASP A 47 -14.22 6.34 8.53
C ASP A 47 -13.40 5.48 9.50
N LEU A 48 -12.08 5.56 9.35
CA LEU A 48 -11.13 4.88 10.22
C LEU A 48 -10.68 5.73 11.42
N THR A 49 -11.18 6.96 11.58
CA THR A 49 -10.70 7.85 12.65
C THR A 49 -11.06 7.34 14.06
N GLY A 50 -10.24 7.69 15.04
CA GLY A 50 -10.43 7.33 16.44
C GLY A 50 -9.36 6.39 16.98
N TYR A 51 -9.65 5.78 18.13
CA TYR A 51 -8.78 4.84 18.81
C TYR A 51 -9.21 3.40 18.53
N TRP A 52 -8.22 2.54 18.35
CA TRP A 52 -8.42 1.14 18.00
C TRP A 52 -7.47 0.26 18.80
N VAL A 53 -7.89 -0.95 19.11
CA VAL A 53 -7.03 -1.97 19.74
C VAL A 53 -6.95 -3.19 18.86
N SER A 54 -5.73 -3.73 18.71
CA SER A 54 -5.54 -4.98 17.98
C SER A 54 -6.23 -6.15 18.64
N VAL A 55 -6.94 -6.95 17.84
CA VAL A 55 -7.51 -8.23 18.25
C VAL A 55 -6.69 -9.34 17.60
N ILE A 56 -6.11 -10.20 18.44
CA ILE A 56 -5.21 -11.25 17.96
C ILE A 56 -6.02 -12.50 17.66
N SER A 57 -6.57 -12.60 16.46
CA SER A 57 -7.39 -13.70 15.97
C SER A 57 -6.59 -14.71 15.14
N GLU A 58 -5.59 -14.24 14.38
CA GLU A 58 -4.74 -15.07 13.55
C GLU A 58 -3.27 -15.02 13.98
N ASP A 59 -2.52 -16.05 13.68
CA ASP A 59 -1.08 -16.18 14.03
C ASP A 59 -0.77 -15.87 15.51
N TRP A 60 -1.76 -16.03 16.43
CA TRP A 60 -1.66 -15.61 17.83
C TRP A 60 -0.39 -16.12 18.51
N LYS A 61 0.02 -17.36 18.18
CA LYS A 61 1.23 -18.01 18.69
C LYS A 61 2.51 -17.20 18.39
N TYR A 62 2.57 -16.56 17.22
CA TYR A 62 3.75 -15.82 16.77
C TYR A 62 3.64 -14.31 17.00
N ARG A 63 2.44 -13.81 17.29
CA ARG A 63 2.18 -12.40 17.58
C ARG A 63 2.25 -12.10 19.07
N MET A 64 1.73 -13.00 19.91
CA MET A 64 1.72 -12.83 21.37
C MET A 64 3.07 -13.18 22.01
N VAL A 65 3.76 -14.16 21.44
CA VAL A 65 5.09 -14.57 21.90
C VAL A 65 6.04 -14.53 20.72
N THR A 66 7.09 -13.71 20.81
CA THR A 66 8.13 -13.64 19.78
C THR A 66 8.82 -15.00 19.64
N PRO A 67 8.79 -15.63 18.45
CA PRO A 67 9.47 -16.90 18.22
C PRO A 67 10.98 -16.76 18.37
N LYS A 68 11.66 -17.88 18.63
CA LYS A 68 13.12 -17.91 18.64
C LYS A 68 13.68 -17.51 17.26
N PRO A 69 14.91 -16.96 17.19
CA PRO A 69 15.63 -16.78 15.93
C PRO A 69 15.63 -18.07 15.10
N GLY A 70 15.49 -17.96 13.79
CA GLY A 70 15.42 -19.10 12.87
C GLY A 70 14.05 -19.78 12.73
N VAL A 71 13.06 -19.43 13.56
CA VAL A 71 11.68 -19.93 13.43
C VAL A 71 10.89 -19.02 12.52
N PHE A 72 10.85 -19.34 11.22
CA PHE A 72 10.17 -18.51 10.20
C PHE A 72 8.90 -19.15 9.65
N ALA A 73 8.25 -20.02 10.43
CA ALA A 73 6.99 -20.62 10.03
C ALA A 73 5.98 -19.57 9.54
N SER A 74 5.25 -19.90 8.48
CA SER A 74 4.30 -19.03 7.76
C SER A 74 4.89 -17.86 6.96
N ILE A 75 6.20 -17.56 7.08
CA ILE A 75 6.84 -16.52 6.29
C ILE A 75 7.54 -17.18 5.08
N PRO A 76 7.24 -16.76 3.83
CA PRO A 76 7.75 -17.41 2.63
C PRO A 76 9.19 -16.94 2.28
N LEU A 77 10.12 -16.98 3.25
CA LEU A 77 11.51 -16.64 3.02
C LEU A 77 12.15 -17.63 2.03
N ASN A 78 12.88 -17.08 1.05
CA ASN A 78 13.79 -17.87 0.22
C ASN A 78 15.07 -18.21 1.00
N GLY A 79 15.99 -18.98 0.39
CA GLY A 79 17.22 -19.40 1.05
C GLY A 79 18.10 -18.24 1.53
N GLN A 80 18.13 -17.12 0.80
CA GLN A 80 18.88 -15.92 1.19
C GLN A 80 18.24 -15.23 2.41
N GLY A 81 16.92 -15.05 2.39
CA GLY A 81 16.19 -14.48 3.52
C GLY A 81 16.30 -15.35 4.78
N GLN A 82 16.22 -16.67 4.66
CA GLN A 82 16.43 -17.60 5.78
C GLN A 82 17.84 -17.48 6.38
N LYS A 83 18.87 -17.48 5.52
CA LYS A 83 20.27 -17.35 5.96
C LYS A 83 20.49 -16.02 6.71
N LEU A 84 19.95 -14.91 6.17
CA LEU A 84 20.06 -13.61 6.82
C LEU A 84 19.32 -13.59 8.17
N GLY A 85 18.09 -14.08 8.22
CA GLY A 85 17.32 -14.13 9.47
C GLY A 85 17.94 -15.04 10.53
N GLN A 86 18.61 -16.13 10.14
CA GLN A 86 19.34 -16.99 11.08
C GLN A 86 20.56 -16.32 11.70
N SER A 87 21.15 -15.34 11.01
CA SER A 87 22.30 -14.58 11.52
C SER A 87 21.88 -13.35 12.36
N TRP A 88 20.58 -13.16 12.56
CA TRP A 88 20.06 -12.03 13.32
C TRP A 88 20.52 -12.05 14.78
N ASP A 89 20.97 -10.90 15.25
CA ASP A 89 21.42 -10.65 16.60
C ASP A 89 20.81 -9.32 17.10
N PRO A 90 19.84 -9.35 18.01
CA PRO A 90 19.19 -8.14 18.50
C PRO A 90 20.15 -7.18 19.22
N ALA A 91 21.23 -7.67 19.83
CA ALA A 91 22.22 -6.82 20.47
C ALA A 91 22.98 -5.94 19.47
N LYS A 92 23.18 -6.44 18.24
CA LYS A 92 23.79 -5.64 17.17
C LYS A 92 22.84 -4.54 16.70
N ASP A 93 21.55 -4.83 16.55
CA ASP A 93 20.54 -3.82 16.18
C ASP A 93 20.41 -2.75 17.28
N GLU A 94 20.45 -3.13 18.56
CA GLU A 94 20.44 -2.19 19.69
C GLU A 94 21.70 -1.30 19.68
N ALA A 95 22.88 -1.89 19.51
CA ALA A 95 24.15 -1.14 19.47
C ALA A 95 24.23 -0.18 18.27
N ALA A 96 23.58 -0.52 17.16
CA ALA A 96 23.50 0.33 15.96
C ALA A 96 22.39 1.40 16.05
N GLY A 97 21.58 1.44 17.10
CA GLY A 97 20.39 2.32 17.18
C GLY A 97 19.25 1.90 16.23
N GLU A 98 19.23 0.63 15.82
CA GLU A 98 18.30 0.10 14.83
C GLU A 98 17.19 -0.78 15.44
N GLN A 99 16.87 -0.60 16.71
CA GLN A 99 15.84 -1.35 17.43
C GLN A 99 14.44 -1.24 16.82
N CYS A 100 14.22 -0.26 15.94
CA CYS A 100 12.95 -0.10 15.22
C CYS A 100 12.83 -0.96 13.94
N LYS A 101 13.80 -1.80 13.58
CA LYS A 101 13.74 -2.66 12.40
C LYS A 101 12.52 -3.56 12.32
N ALA A 102 11.97 -3.98 13.46
CA ALA A 102 10.76 -4.81 13.51
C ALA A 102 9.46 -3.98 13.59
N TYR A 103 9.56 -2.65 13.55
CA TYR A 103 8.42 -1.74 13.59
C TYR A 103 8.21 -1.01 12.26
N THR A 104 8.68 -1.60 11.17
CA THR A 104 8.50 -1.06 9.81
C THR A 104 7.04 -1.18 9.36
N ALA A 105 6.66 -0.47 8.29
CA ALA A 105 5.34 -0.59 7.67
C ALA A 105 4.97 -2.05 7.34
N ALA A 106 5.96 -2.92 7.07
CA ALA A 106 5.73 -4.33 6.77
C ALA A 106 5.30 -5.18 8.00
N ASN A 107 5.42 -4.66 9.23
CA ASN A 107 5.10 -5.42 10.45
C ASN A 107 4.32 -4.63 11.49
N VAL A 108 4.37 -3.30 11.50
CA VAL A 108 3.83 -2.49 12.60
C VAL A 108 2.35 -2.75 12.88
N MET A 109 1.55 -3.00 11.85
CA MET A 109 0.12 -3.33 12.00
C MET A 109 -0.12 -4.73 12.60
N ARG A 110 0.89 -5.57 12.68
CA ARG A 110 0.81 -6.91 13.30
C ARG A 110 1.20 -6.94 14.78
N LEU A 111 1.81 -5.87 15.26
CA LEU A 111 2.21 -5.78 16.67
C LEU A 111 0.95 -5.63 17.56
N PRO A 112 0.87 -6.37 18.68
CA PRO A 112 -0.16 -6.12 19.67
C PRO A 112 -0.03 -4.69 20.20
N GLY A 113 -1.12 -3.94 20.16
CA GLY A 113 -1.11 -2.55 20.62
C GLY A 113 -2.37 -1.79 20.20
N ARG A 114 -2.31 -0.48 20.36
CA ARG A 114 -3.38 0.44 19.99
C ARG A 114 -2.95 1.36 18.87
N LEU A 115 -3.94 1.83 18.13
CA LEU A 115 -3.77 2.83 17.08
C LEU A 115 -4.60 4.06 17.42
N HIS A 116 -4.07 5.22 17.05
CA HIS A 116 -4.81 6.47 16.98
C HIS A 116 -4.77 6.98 15.55
N ILE A 117 -5.93 7.02 14.90
CA ILE A 117 -6.08 7.39 13.50
C ILE A 117 -6.76 8.75 13.40
N THR A 118 -6.14 9.69 12.71
CA THR A 118 -6.66 11.05 12.53
C THR A 118 -6.35 11.56 11.13
N TRP A 119 -7.14 12.52 10.67
CA TRP A 119 -6.77 13.30 9.50
C TRP A 119 -5.79 14.41 9.91
N GLU A 120 -4.57 14.40 9.39
CA GLU A 120 -3.59 15.49 9.59
C GLU A 120 -3.98 16.70 8.73
N ASN A 121 -4.54 16.46 7.55
CA ASN A 121 -5.18 17.42 6.64
C ASN A 121 -6.13 16.66 5.69
N ASP A 122 -6.74 17.34 4.72
CA ASP A 122 -7.73 16.74 3.82
C ASP A 122 -7.17 15.64 2.90
N THR A 123 -5.85 15.55 2.74
CA THR A 123 -5.19 14.59 1.84
C THR A 123 -4.22 13.66 2.55
N THR A 124 -4.11 13.73 3.87
CA THR A 124 -3.19 12.89 4.65
C THR A 124 -3.88 12.29 5.86
N LEU A 125 -4.07 10.98 5.85
CA LEU A 125 -4.51 10.19 7.01
C LEU A 125 -3.29 9.75 7.80
N LYS A 126 -3.27 10.07 9.11
CA LYS A 126 -2.19 9.75 10.03
C LYS A 126 -2.60 8.58 10.92
N ILE A 127 -1.74 7.60 11.07
CA ILE A 127 -1.84 6.50 12.03
C ILE A 127 -0.67 6.58 13.00
N GLU A 128 -0.97 6.70 14.28
CA GLU A 128 -0.02 6.62 15.37
C GLU A 128 -0.19 5.27 16.06
N THR A 129 0.90 4.61 16.43
CA THR A 129 0.90 3.35 17.18
C THR A 129 1.49 3.56 18.56
N ASP A 130 0.92 2.97 19.60
CA ASP A 130 1.52 2.97 20.92
C ASP A 130 2.71 2.01 21.00
N ALA A 131 2.62 0.84 20.38
CA ALA A 131 3.73 -0.09 20.27
C ALA A 131 4.82 0.47 19.35
N GLY A 132 6.00 0.73 19.88
CA GLY A 132 7.15 1.30 19.17
C GLY A 132 7.03 2.80 18.88
N THR A 133 5.96 3.46 19.27
CA THR A 133 5.72 4.91 19.07
C THR A 133 5.98 5.32 17.62
N GLN A 134 5.33 4.62 16.67
CA GLN A 134 5.49 4.90 15.25
C GLN A 134 4.38 5.79 14.71
N THR A 135 4.70 6.54 13.66
CA THR A 135 3.73 7.37 12.93
C THR A 135 3.81 7.02 11.45
N ARG A 136 2.66 6.67 10.87
CA ARG A 136 2.49 6.44 9.43
C ARG A 136 1.60 7.54 8.84
N ARG A 137 1.94 8.00 7.65
CA ARG A 137 1.16 8.97 6.88
C ARG A 137 0.75 8.38 5.56
N PHE A 138 -0.55 8.32 5.32
CA PHE A 138 -1.13 7.83 4.08
C PHE A 138 -1.52 9.03 3.22
N HIS A 139 -0.82 9.22 2.12
CA HIS A 139 -1.00 10.37 1.24
C HIS A 139 -1.97 10.04 0.11
N PHE A 140 -3.02 10.83 -0.03
CA PHE A 140 -3.95 10.75 -1.13
C PHE A 140 -3.53 11.72 -2.25
N GLY A 141 -3.53 11.22 -3.49
CA GLY A 141 -3.05 11.96 -4.65
C GLY A 141 -1.56 11.73 -4.93
N GLN A 142 -1.01 12.57 -5.79
CA GLN A 142 0.39 12.45 -6.22
C GLN A 142 1.28 13.26 -5.27
N VAL A 143 1.88 12.57 -4.32
CA VAL A 143 2.91 13.13 -3.43
C VAL A 143 4.23 12.41 -3.77
N PRO A 144 5.29 13.12 -4.14
CA PRO A 144 6.57 12.49 -4.42
C PRO A 144 7.13 11.85 -3.15
N PRO A 145 7.80 10.69 -3.27
CA PRO A 145 8.47 10.08 -2.14
C PRO A 145 9.60 10.98 -1.62
N PRO A 146 9.88 10.96 -0.31
CA PRO A 146 11.06 11.61 0.22
C PRO A 146 12.34 10.99 -0.35
N ALA A 147 13.43 11.78 -0.41
CA ALA A 147 14.72 11.31 -0.92
C ALA A 147 15.27 10.14 -0.09
N GLU A 148 15.10 10.21 1.23
CA GLU A 148 15.63 9.22 2.16
C GLU A 148 14.58 8.16 2.51
N PRO A 149 14.94 6.87 2.48
CA PRO A 149 14.08 5.80 2.95
C PRO A 149 13.88 5.87 4.48
N SER A 150 12.72 5.39 4.94
CA SER A 150 12.39 5.34 6.37
C SER A 150 11.82 3.98 6.77
N TRP A 151 11.66 3.74 8.09
CA TRP A 151 11.00 2.53 8.59
C TRP A 151 9.54 2.44 8.15
N GLN A 152 8.86 3.58 8.00
CA GLN A 152 7.47 3.64 7.56
C GLN A 152 7.31 3.84 6.06
N GLY A 153 8.41 4.12 5.34
CA GLY A 153 8.42 4.32 3.90
C GLY A 153 7.58 5.52 3.45
N HIS A 154 7.15 5.45 2.20
CA HIS A 154 6.24 6.40 1.57
C HIS A 154 4.95 5.67 1.18
N SER A 155 3.84 6.05 1.79
CA SER A 155 2.54 5.40 1.61
C SER A 155 1.60 6.24 0.78
N VAL A 156 1.21 5.73 -0.40
CA VAL A 156 0.20 6.33 -1.27
C VAL A 156 -1.11 5.59 -1.06
N ALA A 157 -2.17 6.35 -0.79
CA ALA A 157 -3.50 5.86 -0.45
C ALA A 157 -4.52 6.18 -1.53
N GLN A 158 -5.46 5.27 -1.72
CA GLN A 158 -6.62 5.48 -2.59
C GLN A 158 -7.85 4.77 -2.03
N TRP A 159 -9.01 5.37 -2.24
CA TRP A 159 -10.28 4.71 -1.98
C TRP A 159 -10.64 3.78 -3.13
N GLU A 160 -10.98 2.54 -2.83
CA GLU A 160 -11.56 1.59 -3.78
C GLU A 160 -13.04 1.45 -3.45
N TYR A 161 -13.91 1.74 -4.42
CA TYR A 161 -15.35 1.71 -4.21
C TYR A 161 -15.96 0.44 -4.77
N ALA A 162 -16.88 -0.13 -4.01
CA ALA A 162 -17.72 -1.20 -4.51
C ALA A 162 -18.67 -0.66 -5.60
N PRO A 163 -19.01 -1.47 -6.62
CA PRO A 163 -20.05 -1.12 -7.56
C PRO A 163 -21.37 -0.79 -6.84
N ALA A 164 -21.94 0.37 -7.11
CA ALA A 164 -23.17 0.80 -6.48
C ALA A 164 -24.21 1.22 -7.51
N ALA A 165 -25.50 0.97 -7.23
CA ALA A 165 -26.58 1.50 -8.03
C ALA A 165 -26.60 3.03 -7.96
N ARG A 166 -27.18 3.68 -8.98
CA ARG A 166 -27.29 5.14 -9.03
C ARG A 166 -28.05 5.65 -7.80
N GLY A 167 -27.42 6.56 -7.05
CA GLY A 167 -27.99 7.15 -5.83
C GLY A 167 -27.78 6.32 -4.55
N ALA A 168 -27.16 5.13 -4.63
CA ALA A 168 -26.78 4.38 -3.43
C ALA A 168 -25.58 5.00 -2.73
N VAL A 169 -25.49 4.76 -1.41
CA VAL A 169 -24.30 5.12 -0.63
C VAL A 169 -23.10 4.35 -1.16
N ARG A 170 -22.01 5.06 -1.45
CA ARG A 170 -20.76 4.43 -1.85
C ARG A 170 -20.14 3.73 -0.65
N THR A 171 -19.95 2.44 -0.78
CA THR A 171 -19.15 1.63 0.14
C THR A 171 -17.84 1.26 -0.53
N GLY A 172 -16.84 0.88 0.25
CA GLY A 172 -15.54 0.51 -0.28
C GLY A 172 -14.53 0.27 0.81
N ASN A 173 -13.27 0.22 0.42
CA ASN A 173 -12.13 0.05 1.31
C ASN A 173 -11.07 1.11 1.06
N LEU A 174 -10.06 1.15 1.94
CA LEU A 174 -8.85 1.93 1.73
C LEU A 174 -7.74 1.00 1.28
N LYS A 175 -7.15 1.28 0.12
CA LYS A 175 -5.92 0.65 -0.34
C LYS A 175 -4.74 1.57 -0.14
N VAL A 176 -3.65 1.03 0.39
CA VAL A 176 -2.40 1.75 0.63
C VAL A 176 -1.25 0.97 0.03
N VAL A 177 -0.39 1.64 -0.74
CA VAL A 177 0.85 1.06 -1.26
C VAL A 177 2.02 1.82 -0.66
N THR A 178 2.90 1.10 0.03
CA THR A 178 4.08 1.66 0.69
C THR A 178 5.35 1.16 0.02
N THR A 179 6.20 2.09 -0.34
CA THR A 179 7.53 1.89 -0.93
C THR A 179 8.58 2.73 -0.18
N ASN A 180 9.79 2.80 -0.66
CA ASN A 180 10.88 3.60 -0.07
C ASN A 180 11.15 3.25 1.40
N LEU A 181 11.16 1.96 1.69
CA LEU A 181 11.42 1.40 3.02
C LEU A 181 12.91 1.25 3.28
N LYS A 182 13.34 1.45 4.52
CA LYS A 182 14.58 0.85 5.01
C LYS A 182 14.41 -0.66 5.15
N ALA A 183 15.47 -1.41 4.93
CA ALA A 183 15.49 -2.86 5.22
C ALA A 183 15.20 -3.12 6.71
N GLY A 184 14.32 -4.08 6.99
CA GLY A 184 13.86 -4.36 8.35
C GLY A 184 13.33 -5.76 8.51
N TYR A 185 12.37 -5.97 9.42
CA TYR A 185 11.82 -7.28 9.71
C TYR A 185 10.29 -7.31 9.61
N VAL A 186 9.75 -8.39 9.06
CA VAL A 186 8.30 -8.68 9.05
C VAL A 186 7.84 -9.42 10.30
N ARG A 187 8.77 -9.75 11.21
CA ARG A 187 8.51 -10.33 12.53
C ARG A 187 9.66 -10.01 13.47
N ARG A 188 9.36 -9.83 14.76
CA ARG A 188 10.33 -9.42 15.80
C ARG A 188 11.46 -10.43 16.07
N ASN A 189 11.51 -11.55 15.39
CA ASN A 189 12.58 -12.55 15.49
C ASN A 189 13.62 -12.49 14.35
N GLY A 190 13.75 -11.33 13.70
CA GLY A 190 14.74 -11.11 12.65
C GLY A 190 14.35 -11.67 11.27
N ALA A 191 13.08 -12.05 11.04
CA ALA A 191 12.62 -12.42 9.70
C ALA A 191 12.69 -11.20 8.76
N PRO A 192 13.63 -11.17 7.79
CA PRO A 192 13.98 -9.93 7.09
C PRO A 192 13.00 -9.58 5.97
N HIS A 193 12.93 -8.27 5.68
CA HIS A 193 12.57 -7.74 4.37
C HIS A 193 13.65 -6.76 3.90
N SER A 194 13.79 -6.59 2.60
CA SER A 194 14.75 -5.67 2.01
C SER A 194 14.17 -4.25 1.85
N ASP A 195 15.00 -3.33 1.43
CA ASP A 195 14.62 -1.97 1.00
C ASP A 195 13.83 -1.96 -0.32
N ARG A 196 13.82 -3.09 -1.06
CA ARG A 196 13.00 -3.29 -2.27
C ARG A 196 11.61 -3.85 -1.98
N ALA A 197 11.28 -4.06 -0.72
CA ALA A 197 9.97 -4.54 -0.33
C ALA A 197 8.89 -3.52 -0.71
N VAL A 198 7.76 -4.03 -1.20
CA VAL A 198 6.53 -3.27 -1.44
C VAL A 198 5.47 -3.83 -0.52
N VAL A 199 4.84 -2.95 0.25
CA VAL A 199 3.75 -3.31 1.16
C VAL A 199 2.45 -2.76 0.59
N THR A 200 1.50 -3.66 0.30
CA THR A 200 0.15 -3.29 -0.09
C THR A 200 -0.82 -3.67 1.02
N GLU A 201 -1.62 -2.74 1.46
CA GLU A 201 -2.58 -2.94 2.54
C GLU A 201 -3.98 -2.56 2.09
N TYR A 202 -4.96 -3.35 2.53
CA TYR A 202 -6.39 -3.09 2.33
C TYR A 202 -7.05 -3.00 3.71
N TYR A 203 -7.79 -1.94 3.95
CA TYR A 203 -8.49 -1.65 5.19
C TYR A 203 -9.98 -1.74 4.96
N ASP A 204 -10.60 -2.73 5.55
CA ASP A 204 -12.04 -3.01 5.43
C ASP A 204 -12.73 -2.76 6.76
N LEU A 205 -13.66 -1.82 6.80
CA LEU A 205 -14.43 -1.46 8.01
C LEU A 205 -15.76 -2.20 8.05
N ASN A 206 -16.04 -2.83 9.18
CA ASN A 206 -17.27 -3.54 9.45
C ASN A 206 -17.94 -2.99 10.72
N THR A 207 -19.27 -2.84 10.67
CA THR A 207 -20.07 -2.57 11.87
C THR A 207 -20.93 -3.78 12.15
N LEU A 208 -20.76 -4.35 13.33
CA LEU A 208 -21.50 -5.52 13.78
C LEU A 208 -22.92 -5.15 14.23
N ALA A 209 -23.81 -6.13 14.34
CA ALA A 209 -25.19 -5.93 14.74
C ALA A 209 -25.36 -5.29 16.13
N ASN A 210 -24.38 -5.46 17.01
CA ASN A 210 -24.32 -4.84 18.34
C ASN A 210 -23.78 -3.40 18.34
N GLY A 211 -23.45 -2.84 17.15
CA GLY A 211 -22.87 -1.51 16.98
C GLY A 211 -21.35 -1.45 17.13
N ASP A 212 -20.67 -2.52 17.49
CA ASP A 212 -19.21 -2.56 17.52
C ASP A 212 -18.63 -2.34 16.15
N GLN A 213 -17.64 -1.47 16.03
CA GLN A 213 -16.88 -1.25 14.80
C GLN A 213 -15.55 -1.99 14.85
N TRP A 214 -15.28 -2.69 13.76
CA TRP A 214 -14.04 -3.44 13.55
C TRP A 214 -13.49 -3.11 12.18
N PHE A 215 -12.17 -2.98 12.04
CA PHE A 215 -11.56 -3.03 10.72
C PHE A 215 -10.52 -4.15 10.65
N THR A 216 -10.45 -4.76 9.48
CA THR A 216 -9.43 -5.75 9.13
C THR A 216 -8.43 -5.10 8.18
N VAL A 217 -7.14 -5.28 8.45
CA VAL A 217 -6.06 -4.93 7.53
C VAL A 217 -5.54 -6.19 6.88
N THR A 218 -5.73 -6.34 5.58
CA THR A 218 -5.02 -7.34 4.78
C THR A 218 -3.72 -6.74 4.29
N THR A 219 -2.59 -7.25 4.78
CA THR A 219 -1.25 -6.80 4.42
C THR A 219 -0.59 -7.81 3.49
N LYS A 220 -0.15 -7.35 2.32
CA LYS A 220 0.65 -8.11 1.36
C LYS A 220 2.03 -7.49 1.28
N VAL A 221 3.06 -8.25 1.61
CA VAL A 221 4.47 -7.86 1.46
C VAL A 221 5.08 -8.64 0.31
N GLU A 222 5.58 -7.94 -0.69
CA GLU A 222 6.33 -8.47 -1.81
C GLU A 222 7.77 -8.01 -1.70
N ASP A 223 8.70 -8.96 -1.67
CA ASP A 223 10.13 -8.68 -1.58
C ASP A 223 10.89 -9.58 -2.55
N PRO A 224 11.43 -9.03 -3.65
CA PRO A 224 12.11 -9.82 -4.66
C PRO A 224 13.45 -10.40 -4.20
N LEU A 225 14.03 -9.91 -3.09
CA LEU A 225 15.31 -10.39 -2.59
C LEU A 225 15.17 -11.54 -1.59
N TYR A 226 14.18 -11.46 -0.67
CA TYR A 226 14.13 -12.39 0.45
C TYR A 226 12.90 -13.29 0.48
N PHE A 227 11.88 -13.03 -0.36
CA PHE A 227 10.68 -13.85 -0.39
C PHE A 227 10.59 -14.69 -1.67
N SER A 228 10.10 -15.92 -1.55
CA SER A 228 9.80 -16.80 -2.69
C SER A 228 8.43 -16.50 -3.31
N ARG A 229 7.56 -15.84 -2.57
CA ARG A 229 6.20 -15.40 -2.96
C ARG A 229 5.74 -14.29 -2.02
N ALA A 230 4.64 -13.62 -2.34
CA ALA A 230 4.06 -12.63 -1.45
C ALA A 230 3.74 -13.23 -0.07
N TYR A 231 4.05 -12.48 0.99
CA TYR A 231 3.65 -12.76 2.36
C TYR A 231 2.37 -12.00 2.65
N ILE A 232 1.28 -12.74 2.89
CA ILE A 232 -0.05 -12.16 3.10
C ILE A 232 -0.50 -12.49 4.51
N THR A 233 -0.98 -11.47 5.21
CA THR A 233 -1.49 -11.58 6.59
C THR A 233 -2.71 -10.70 6.77
N THR A 234 -3.52 -11.01 7.78
CA THR A 234 -4.61 -10.16 8.23
C THR A 234 -4.37 -9.72 9.67
N THR A 235 -4.98 -8.63 10.05
CA THR A 235 -4.95 -8.12 11.43
C THR A 235 -6.25 -7.39 11.70
N ASP A 236 -6.92 -7.76 12.79
CA ASP A 236 -8.17 -7.15 13.19
C ASP A 236 -7.96 -6.11 14.28
N PHE A 237 -8.75 -5.04 14.20
CA PHE A 237 -8.79 -3.98 15.20
C PHE A 237 -10.22 -3.68 15.59
N LYS A 238 -10.48 -3.58 16.90
CA LYS A 238 -11.75 -3.16 17.45
C LYS A 238 -11.68 -1.69 17.87
N LYS A 239 -12.70 -0.91 17.52
CA LYS A 239 -12.80 0.50 17.91
C LYS A 239 -12.96 0.65 19.42
N LEU A 240 -12.22 1.61 19.96
CA LEU A 240 -12.33 2.03 21.36
C LEU A 240 -13.14 3.33 21.46
N PRO A 241 -13.88 3.55 22.55
CA PRO A 241 -14.65 4.78 22.74
C PRO A 241 -13.77 6.00 22.98
N ASN A 242 -12.54 5.80 23.45
CA ASN A 242 -11.58 6.86 23.78
C ASN A 242 -10.15 6.31 23.83
N ASN A 243 -9.22 7.08 24.36
CA ASN A 243 -7.82 6.74 24.50
C ASN A 243 -7.47 5.85 25.72
N ALA A 244 -8.43 5.27 26.40
CA ALA A 244 -8.14 4.43 27.58
C ALA A 244 -7.15 3.31 27.24
N GLY A 245 -6.12 3.19 28.06
CA GLY A 245 -5.04 2.21 27.87
C GLY A 245 -4.06 2.56 26.74
N TRP A 246 -4.11 3.74 26.14
CA TRP A 246 -3.04 4.24 25.28
C TRP A 246 -1.73 4.30 26.06
N ASN A 247 -0.72 3.55 25.63
CA ASN A 247 0.54 3.40 26.36
C ASN A 247 1.72 3.36 25.38
N PRO A 248 2.22 4.53 24.93
CA PRO A 248 3.37 4.60 24.04
C PRO A 248 4.59 3.93 24.65
N THR A 249 5.16 2.97 23.94
CA THR A 249 6.39 2.28 24.32
C THR A 249 7.44 2.47 23.25
N PRO A 250 8.73 2.56 23.59
CA PRO A 250 9.79 2.66 22.59
C PRO A 250 9.89 1.36 21.77
N CYS A 251 10.60 1.45 20.65
CA CYS A 251 11.02 0.26 19.91
C CYS A 251 11.96 -0.59 20.76
N SER A 252 11.89 -1.91 20.56
CA SER A 252 12.82 -2.87 21.15
C SER A 252 13.23 -3.87 20.07
N ALA A 253 14.51 -4.19 20.00
CA ALA A 253 15.00 -5.26 19.12
C ALA A 253 14.63 -6.67 19.62
N ARG A 254 14.05 -6.79 20.82
CA ARG A 254 13.69 -8.06 21.49
C ARG A 254 12.20 -8.21 21.67
#